data_f87583085bc3953e473ef3ae77da9347
#
_entry.id   f87583085bc3953e473ef3ae77da9347
#
_cell.length_a   1.000
_cell.length_b   1.000
_cell.length_c   1.000
_cell.angle_alpha   90.00
_cell.angle_beta   90.00
_cell.angle_gamma   90.00
#
_symmetry.space_group_name_H-M   'P 1'
#
loop_
_entity.id
_entity.type
_entity.pdbx_description
1 polymer ?
#
loop_
_entity_poly.entity_id
_entity_poly.type
_entity_poly.pdbx_seq_one_letter_code
_entity_poly.pdbx_strand_id
1 'polypeptide(L)'
;MSLAQNIKKLRLNMGLTQGELAERINVTRSTVTQWETGWTQPRMGAIERMASVFNVSVSDIVSEDVPVLSGAMKAISSGESYLPLISLGRVHAGVLADEEAYEKTVNVPSNIAKNHPSAMVLEVEGNCMNRVIPEGSHVLLDPTITPSNGSIVVVETEGYQAIMRRWYKGSKSLMLVSDSYEEFEDLIFTDDEHPIKVVGVVVWYQASNEMG
;
A
#
# COMPACT_ATOMS: atom_id res chain seq x y z
N MET A 1 -12.57 -4.00 4.17
CA MET A 1 -13.17 -5.09 3.35
C MET A 1 -13.49 -6.24 4.26
N SER A 2 -14.50 -7.10 3.95
CA SER A 2 -14.76 -8.28 4.77
C SER A 2 -13.74 -9.39 4.52
N LEU A 3 -13.53 -10.27 5.48
CA LEU A 3 -12.70 -11.48 5.35
C LEU A 3 -13.02 -12.28 4.07
N ALA A 4 -14.30 -12.39 3.71
CA ALA A 4 -14.75 -13.05 2.49
C ALA A 4 -14.23 -12.37 1.22
N GLN A 5 -14.25 -11.05 1.20
CA GLN A 5 -13.74 -10.26 0.07
C GLN A 5 -12.21 -10.36 -0.04
N ASN A 6 -11.50 -10.38 1.09
CA ASN A 6 -10.05 -10.53 1.11
C ASN A 6 -9.62 -11.90 0.55
N ILE A 7 -10.26 -12.98 0.98
CA ILE A 7 -9.99 -14.33 0.47
C ILE A 7 -10.20 -14.39 -1.04
N LYS A 8 -11.34 -13.88 -1.53
CA LYS A 8 -11.66 -13.86 -2.96
C LYS A 8 -10.63 -13.05 -3.76
N LYS A 9 -10.25 -11.89 -3.26
CA LYS A 9 -9.27 -10.99 -3.88
C LYS A 9 -7.90 -11.65 -3.97
N LEU A 10 -7.39 -12.19 -2.87
CA LEU A 10 -6.09 -12.87 -2.83
C LEU A 10 -6.03 -14.06 -3.77
N ARG A 11 -7.11 -14.86 -3.85
CA ARG A 11 -7.20 -15.96 -4.79
C ARG A 11 -7.13 -15.49 -6.25
N LEU A 12 -7.90 -14.46 -6.59
CA LEU A 12 -7.92 -13.91 -7.94
C LEU A 12 -6.56 -13.31 -8.33
N ASN A 13 -5.89 -12.64 -7.41
CA ASN A 13 -4.54 -12.09 -7.64
C ASN A 13 -3.50 -13.19 -7.93
N MET A 14 -3.71 -14.40 -7.40
CA MET A 14 -2.89 -15.57 -7.69
C MET A 14 -3.32 -16.32 -8.97
N GLY A 15 -4.33 -15.82 -9.69
CA GLY A 15 -4.89 -16.49 -10.87
C GLY A 15 -5.58 -17.83 -10.58
N LEU A 16 -5.90 -18.11 -9.31
CA LEU A 16 -6.44 -19.40 -8.91
C LEU A 16 -7.98 -19.45 -9.06
N THR A 17 -8.49 -20.58 -9.51
CA THR A 17 -9.90 -20.91 -9.40
C THR A 17 -10.25 -21.32 -7.96
N GLN A 18 -11.53 -21.29 -7.59
CA GLN A 18 -11.98 -21.79 -6.27
C GLN A 18 -11.63 -23.26 -6.04
N GLY A 19 -11.60 -24.07 -7.10
CA GLY A 19 -11.20 -25.47 -7.04
C GLY A 19 -9.72 -25.64 -6.73
N GLU A 20 -8.85 -24.93 -7.42
CA GLU A 20 -7.39 -24.98 -7.21
C GLU A 20 -7.00 -24.47 -5.82
N LEU A 21 -7.65 -23.41 -5.32
CA LEU A 21 -7.44 -22.99 -3.94
C LEU A 21 -7.87 -24.08 -2.97
N ALA A 22 -9.04 -24.68 -3.18
CA ALA A 22 -9.57 -25.74 -2.32
C ALA A 22 -8.63 -26.95 -2.23
N GLU A 23 -8.06 -27.38 -3.36
CA GLU A 23 -7.05 -28.43 -3.39
C GLU A 23 -5.80 -28.09 -2.60
N ARG A 24 -5.24 -26.87 -2.80
CA ARG A 24 -4.01 -26.44 -2.13
C ARG A 24 -4.13 -26.34 -0.62
N ILE A 25 -5.32 -26.01 -0.11
CA ILE A 25 -5.56 -25.88 1.34
C ILE A 25 -6.31 -27.09 1.93
N ASN A 26 -6.50 -28.17 1.14
CA ASN A 26 -7.13 -29.41 1.52
C ASN A 26 -8.55 -29.23 2.09
N VAL A 27 -9.42 -28.59 1.30
CA VAL A 27 -10.86 -28.45 1.57
C VAL A 27 -11.67 -28.68 0.31
N THR A 28 -13.01 -28.66 0.39
CA THR A 28 -13.85 -28.78 -0.80
C THR A 28 -14.04 -27.39 -1.49
N ARG A 29 -14.29 -27.42 -2.80
CA ARG A 29 -14.63 -26.20 -3.57
C ARG A 29 -15.83 -25.45 -2.96
N SER A 30 -16.85 -26.20 -2.50
CA SER A 30 -18.03 -25.61 -1.86
C SER A 30 -17.69 -24.85 -0.59
N THR A 31 -16.70 -25.32 0.18
CA THR A 31 -16.20 -24.64 1.37
C THR A 31 -15.58 -23.27 1.03
N VAL A 32 -14.74 -23.23 -0.02
CA VAL A 32 -14.16 -21.97 -0.50
C VAL A 32 -15.26 -21.01 -0.99
N THR A 33 -16.25 -21.51 -1.71
CA THR A 33 -17.40 -20.71 -2.16
C THR A 33 -18.16 -20.10 -0.98
N GLN A 34 -18.41 -20.88 0.09
CA GLN A 34 -19.10 -20.41 1.29
C GLN A 34 -18.30 -19.29 2.01
N TRP A 35 -16.98 -19.41 2.07
CA TRP A 35 -16.12 -18.40 2.66
C TRP A 35 -16.10 -17.10 1.84
N GLU A 36 -16.00 -17.20 0.52
CA GLU A 36 -15.98 -16.04 -0.37
C GLU A 36 -17.33 -15.33 -0.50
N THR A 37 -18.43 -16.02 -0.21
CA THR A 37 -19.78 -15.45 -0.15
C THR A 37 -20.13 -14.92 1.25
N GLY A 38 -19.28 -15.18 2.25
CA GLY A 38 -19.51 -14.77 3.63
C GLY A 38 -20.54 -15.62 4.40
N TRP A 39 -21.00 -16.74 3.80
CA TRP A 39 -21.98 -17.61 4.45
C TRP A 39 -21.40 -18.35 5.66
N THR A 40 -20.14 -18.76 5.59
CA THR A 40 -19.39 -19.31 6.72
C THR A 40 -18.04 -18.64 6.83
N GLN A 41 -17.43 -18.67 8.02
CA GLN A 41 -16.07 -18.17 8.23
C GLN A 41 -15.07 -19.32 8.32
N PRO A 42 -13.88 -19.18 7.73
CA PRO A 42 -12.82 -20.16 7.89
C PRO A 42 -12.30 -20.17 9.32
N ARG A 43 -11.94 -21.34 9.83
CA ARG A 43 -11.24 -21.48 11.11
C ARG A 43 -9.77 -21.08 10.94
N MET A 44 -9.10 -20.73 12.06
CA MET A 44 -7.71 -20.25 12.04
C MET A 44 -6.75 -21.14 11.24
N GLY A 45 -6.80 -22.45 11.41
CA GLY A 45 -5.95 -23.38 10.64
C GLY A 45 -6.20 -23.37 9.12
N ALA A 46 -7.37 -22.96 8.65
CA ALA A 46 -7.62 -22.75 7.22
C ALA A 46 -7.05 -21.40 6.76
N ILE A 47 -7.13 -20.37 7.61
CA ILE A 47 -6.54 -19.06 7.35
C ILE A 47 -5.01 -19.18 7.26
N GLU A 48 -4.38 -19.91 8.16
CA GLU A 48 -2.92 -20.17 8.13
C GLU A 48 -2.48 -20.87 6.84
N ARG A 49 -3.24 -21.90 6.39
CA ARG A 49 -2.95 -22.55 5.11
C ARG A 49 -3.15 -21.60 3.93
N MET A 50 -4.20 -20.77 3.93
CA MET A 50 -4.40 -19.76 2.91
C MET A 50 -3.27 -18.73 2.93
N ALA A 51 -2.82 -18.26 4.11
CA ALA A 51 -1.70 -17.36 4.26
C ALA A 51 -0.42 -17.93 3.62
N SER A 52 -0.15 -19.22 3.83
CA SER A 52 0.98 -19.91 3.20
C SER A 52 0.82 -20.02 1.68
N VAL A 53 -0.38 -20.33 1.18
CA VAL A 53 -0.66 -20.43 -0.27
C VAL A 53 -0.56 -19.07 -0.95
N PHE A 54 -1.10 -18.04 -0.33
CA PHE A 54 -1.07 -16.67 -0.86
C PHE A 54 0.25 -15.93 -0.60
N ASN A 55 1.15 -16.53 0.20
CA ASN A 55 2.40 -15.92 0.64
C ASN A 55 2.19 -14.55 1.32
N VAL A 56 1.21 -14.49 2.20
CA VAL A 56 0.84 -13.29 2.99
C VAL A 56 0.79 -13.64 4.48
N SER A 57 0.75 -12.64 5.35
CA SER A 57 0.52 -12.88 6.78
C SER A 57 -0.95 -13.22 7.06
N VAL A 58 -1.21 -13.90 8.19
CA VAL A 58 -2.58 -14.17 8.67
C VAL A 58 -3.36 -12.87 8.86
N SER A 59 -2.68 -11.81 9.35
CA SER A 59 -3.26 -10.48 9.51
C SER A 59 -3.74 -9.90 8.18
N ASP A 60 -3.05 -10.13 7.08
CA ASP A 60 -3.44 -9.60 5.76
C ASP A 60 -4.76 -10.23 5.25
N ILE A 61 -5.08 -11.43 5.71
CA ILE A 61 -6.35 -12.09 5.38
C ILE A 61 -7.49 -11.62 6.30
N VAL A 62 -7.20 -11.44 7.61
CA VAL A 62 -8.22 -11.22 8.64
C VAL A 62 -8.55 -9.74 8.84
N SER A 63 -7.62 -8.81 8.56
CA SER A 63 -7.82 -7.37 8.79
C SER A 63 -8.93 -6.81 7.92
N GLU A 64 -9.91 -6.18 8.53
CA GLU A 64 -10.99 -5.49 7.83
C GLU A 64 -10.52 -4.20 7.11
N ASP A 65 -9.36 -3.66 7.49
CA ASP A 65 -8.84 -2.36 7.08
C ASP A 65 -7.34 -2.36 6.74
N VAL A 66 -6.87 -3.30 5.95
CA VAL A 66 -5.61 -3.04 5.24
C VAL A 66 -5.97 -2.54 3.85
N PRO A 67 -5.56 -1.33 3.46
CA PRO A 67 -5.55 -0.95 2.06
C PRO A 67 -4.58 -1.89 1.35
N VAL A 68 -5.09 -2.99 0.81
CA VAL A 68 -4.32 -3.77 -0.14
C VAL A 68 -4.29 -2.92 -1.41
N LEU A 69 -3.27 -2.06 -1.51
CA LEU A 69 -2.85 -1.54 -2.79
C LEU A 69 -2.55 -2.79 -3.64
N SER A 70 -3.43 -3.08 -4.59
CA SER A 70 -3.22 -4.18 -5.53
C SER A 70 -1.89 -3.94 -6.21
N GLY A 71 -0.91 -4.79 -5.95
CA GLY A 71 0.44 -4.67 -6.48
C GLY A 71 1.55 -4.40 -5.45
N ALA A 72 1.23 -4.12 -4.17
CA ALA A 72 2.28 -4.04 -3.15
C ALA A 72 2.75 -5.44 -2.78
N MET A 73 3.91 -5.84 -3.23
CA MET A 73 4.59 -7.04 -2.77
C MET A 73 5.43 -6.71 -1.52
N LYS A 74 5.39 -7.62 -0.54
CA LYS A 74 6.19 -7.52 0.69
C LYS A 74 7.68 -7.58 0.34
N ALA A 75 8.49 -6.72 0.96
CA ALA A 75 9.94 -6.75 0.82
C ALA A 75 10.49 -8.12 1.21
N ILE A 76 11.19 -8.78 0.30
CA ILE A 76 11.91 -10.02 0.57
C ILE A 76 13.33 -9.65 1.00
N SER A 77 13.68 -9.91 2.26
CA SER A 77 15.02 -9.69 2.77
C SER A 77 15.93 -10.87 2.41
N SER A 78 16.53 -10.82 1.25
CA SER A 78 17.67 -11.65 0.91
C SER A 78 18.82 -10.75 0.50
N GLY A 79 19.85 -10.62 1.34
CA GLY A 79 21.18 -10.03 1.12
C GLY A 79 21.36 -8.73 0.34
N GLU A 80 20.63 -8.55 -0.74
CA GLU A 80 20.42 -7.32 -1.49
C GLU A 80 18.91 -7.00 -1.41
N SER A 81 18.57 -5.85 -0.82
CA SER A 81 17.18 -5.50 -0.56
C SER A 81 16.58 -4.81 -1.78
N TYR A 82 15.86 -5.57 -2.58
CA TYR A 82 15.04 -5.05 -3.68
C TYR A 82 13.61 -4.93 -3.22
N LEU A 83 12.99 -3.78 -3.41
CA LEU A 83 11.57 -3.56 -3.18
C LEU A 83 10.86 -3.30 -4.51
N PRO A 84 9.66 -3.90 -4.73
CA PRO A 84 8.92 -3.64 -5.94
C PRO A 84 8.43 -2.19 -5.99
N LEU A 85 8.40 -1.65 -7.19
CA LEU A 85 7.99 -0.28 -7.47
C LEU A 85 6.49 -0.22 -7.75
N ILE A 86 5.82 0.77 -7.16
CA ILE A 86 4.46 1.15 -7.51
C ILE A 86 4.48 2.62 -7.93
N SER A 87 4.03 2.94 -9.13
CA SER A 87 3.94 4.32 -9.59
C SER A 87 2.72 5.04 -8.98
N LEU A 88 2.93 6.19 -8.35
CA LEU A 88 1.87 7.04 -7.81
C LEU A 88 0.99 7.70 -8.88
N GLY A 89 1.51 7.90 -10.09
CA GLY A 89 0.81 8.63 -11.15
C GLY A 89 -0.36 7.89 -11.77
N ARG A 90 -0.44 6.59 -11.60
CA ARG A 90 -1.55 5.79 -12.13
C ARG A 90 -2.74 5.63 -11.18
N VAL A 91 -2.70 6.20 -10.00
CA VAL A 91 -3.85 6.25 -9.09
C VAL A 91 -4.92 7.23 -9.57
N HIS A 92 -4.62 8.05 -10.58
CA HIS A 92 -5.51 9.10 -11.10
C HIS A 92 -6.81 8.64 -11.77
N ALA A 93 -7.02 7.36 -12.02
CA ALA A 93 -8.15 6.92 -12.84
C ALA A 93 -8.95 5.73 -12.30
N GLY A 94 -8.74 5.30 -11.07
CA GLY A 94 -9.51 4.16 -10.54
C GLY A 94 -9.28 2.83 -11.28
N VAL A 95 -8.29 2.76 -12.15
CA VAL A 95 -7.91 1.58 -12.92
C VAL A 95 -6.46 1.27 -12.61
N LEU A 96 -6.27 0.35 -11.67
CA LEU A 96 -5.01 -0.37 -11.52
C LEU A 96 -4.92 -1.36 -12.68
N ALA A 97 -4.49 -0.88 -13.81
CA ALA A 97 -4.26 -1.73 -14.95
C ALA A 97 -3.03 -1.23 -15.70
N ASP A 98 -1.90 -1.80 -15.35
CA ASP A 98 -0.90 -2.18 -16.33
C ASP A 98 0.04 -3.19 -15.67
N GLU A 99 -0.02 -4.39 -16.16
CA GLU A 99 0.84 -5.51 -15.76
C GLU A 99 2.34 -5.23 -16.01
N GLU A 100 2.68 -4.19 -16.76
CA GLU A 100 4.06 -3.81 -17.07
C GLU A 100 4.78 -3.04 -15.94
N ALA A 101 4.07 -2.56 -14.91
CA ALA A 101 4.68 -1.84 -13.79
C ALA A 101 5.46 -2.75 -12.81
N TYR A 102 5.36 -4.07 -12.96
CA TYR A 102 5.89 -5.04 -12.00
C TYR A 102 7.37 -5.41 -12.20
N GLU A 103 8.01 -4.94 -13.25
CA GLU A 103 9.41 -5.31 -13.54
C GLU A 103 10.47 -4.34 -12.99
N LYS A 104 10.05 -3.19 -12.45
CA LYS A 104 11.00 -2.23 -11.87
C LYS A 104 11.23 -2.52 -10.40
N THR A 105 12.48 -2.76 -10.02
CA THR A 105 12.90 -2.90 -8.62
C THR A 105 13.80 -1.73 -8.23
N VAL A 106 13.67 -1.27 -7.00
CA VAL A 106 14.52 -0.21 -6.45
C VAL A 106 15.42 -0.81 -5.38
N ASN A 107 16.70 -0.46 -5.44
CA ASN A 107 17.67 -0.89 -4.45
C ASN A 107 17.56 0.02 -3.21
N VAL A 108 17.12 -0.53 -2.09
CA VAL A 108 16.99 0.18 -0.82
C VAL A 108 18.11 -0.29 0.13
N PRO A 109 18.77 0.63 0.86
CA PRO A 109 19.77 0.25 1.85
C PRO A 109 19.23 -0.78 2.84
N SER A 110 20.01 -1.85 3.09
CA SER A 110 19.54 -3.01 3.86
C SER A 110 19.13 -2.67 5.30
N ASN A 111 19.74 -1.66 5.92
CA ASN A 111 19.37 -1.16 7.24
C ASN A 111 17.97 -0.49 7.21
N ILE A 112 17.65 0.26 6.16
CA ILE A 112 16.34 0.90 5.99
C ILE A 112 15.27 -0.19 5.76
N ALA A 113 15.51 -1.11 4.82
CA ALA A 113 14.57 -2.19 4.54
C ALA A 113 14.29 -3.10 5.75
N LYS A 114 15.31 -3.37 6.58
CA LYS A 114 15.15 -4.17 7.83
C LYS A 114 14.31 -3.44 8.88
N ASN A 115 14.43 -2.11 8.99
CA ASN A 115 13.67 -1.32 9.96
C ASN A 115 12.21 -1.14 9.52
N HIS A 116 11.92 -1.29 8.23
CA HIS A 116 10.59 -1.07 7.63
C HIS A 116 10.14 -2.26 6.80
N PRO A 117 9.90 -3.44 7.42
CA PRO A 117 9.60 -4.69 6.69
C PRO A 117 8.25 -4.69 5.98
N SER A 118 7.36 -3.77 6.34
CA SER A 118 6.04 -3.60 5.71
C SER A 118 6.00 -2.45 4.71
N ALA A 119 7.14 -1.78 4.49
CA ALA A 119 7.21 -0.64 3.59
C ALA A 119 7.11 -1.06 2.12
N MET A 120 6.63 -0.13 1.32
CA MET A 120 6.52 -0.23 -0.14
C MET A 120 7.25 0.94 -0.80
N VAL A 121 7.68 0.76 -2.04
CA VAL A 121 8.30 1.82 -2.83
C VAL A 121 7.27 2.40 -3.78
N LEU A 122 7.24 3.72 -3.88
CA LEU A 122 6.43 4.46 -4.84
C LEU A 122 7.31 5.40 -5.65
N GLU A 123 7.01 5.56 -6.94
CA GLU A 123 7.58 6.62 -7.77
C GLU A 123 6.77 7.90 -7.60
N VAL A 124 7.47 9.02 -7.44
CA VAL A 124 6.86 10.34 -7.21
C VAL A 124 6.55 10.98 -8.55
N GLU A 125 5.28 11.28 -8.78
CA GLU A 125 4.84 12.11 -9.90
C GLU A 125 4.30 13.43 -9.36
N GLY A 126 4.72 14.53 -9.98
CA GLY A 126 4.31 15.87 -9.62
C GLY A 126 5.24 16.60 -8.62
N ASN A 127 5.01 17.88 -8.49
CA ASN A 127 5.93 18.86 -7.91
C ASN A 127 5.56 19.32 -6.51
N CYS A 128 4.54 18.77 -5.88
CA CYS A 128 4.00 19.29 -4.61
C CYS A 128 4.97 19.21 -3.40
N MET A 129 6.03 18.43 -3.53
CA MET A 129 7.07 18.25 -2.50
C MET A 129 8.49 18.45 -3.04
N ASN A 130 8.66 19.13 -4.17
CA ASN A 130 9.91 19.18 -4.93
C ASN A 130 11.05 19.97 -4.25
N ARG A 131 10.80 20.67 -3.14
CA ARG A 131 11.86 21.23 -2.29
C ARG A 131 12.62 20.15 -1.51
N VAL A 132 11.98 19.01 -1.24
CA VAL A 132 12.53 17.93 -0.44
C VAL A 132 12.66 16.65 -1.26
N ILE A 133 11.64 16.32 -2.03
CA ILE A 133 11.56 15.10 -2.82
C ILE A 133 11.24 15.49 -4.26
N PRO A 134 12.24 15.50 -5.17
CA PRO A 134 12.03 15.82 -6.57
C PRO A 134 11.11 14.83 -7.27
N GLU A 135 10.44 15.27 -8.32
CA GLU A 135 9.70 14.41 -9.24
C GLU A 135 10.60 13.31 -9.82
N GLY A 136 10.05 12.14 -10.06
CA GLY A 136 10.78 10.96 -10.51
C GLY A 136 11.57 10.26 -9.42
N SER A 137 11.57 10.78 -8.17
CA SER A 137 12.20 10.11 -7.03
C SER A 137 11.41 8.86 -6.63
N HIS A 138 12.12 7.90 -6.04
CA HIS A 138 11.51 6.75 -5.41
C HIS A 138 11.42 6.98 -3.89
N VAL A 139 10.23 6.86 -3.31
CA VAL A 139 9.99 7.01 -1.88
C VAL A 139 9.66 5.67 -1.25
N LEU A 140 10.21 5.41 -0.05
CA LEU A 140 9.84 4.27 0.77
C LEU A 140 8.75 4.71 1.74
N LEU A 141 7.60 4.05 1.65
CA LEU A 141 6.39 4.37 2.39
C LEU A 141 6.09 3.26 3.40
N ASP A 142 6.04 3.59 4.68
CA ASP A 142 5.68 2.63 5.72
C ASP A 142 4.26 2.87 6.22
N PRO A 143 3.31 1.95 5.96
CA PRO A 143 1.92 2.08 6.37
C PRO A 143 1.71 1.81 7.87
N THR A 144 2.70 1.28 8.58
CA THR A 144 2.57 0.93 10.00
C THR A 144 2.90 2.09 10.93
N ILE A 145 3.50 3.16 10.40
CA ILE A 145 3.90 4.32 11.20
C ILE A 145 2.75 5.31 11.31
N THR A 146 2.46 5.72 12.54
CA THR A 146 1.53 6.83 12.80
C THR A 146 2.23 8.17 12.48
N PRO A 147 1.64 9.04 11.64
CA PRO A 147 2.23 10.33 11.33
C PRO A 147 2.39 11.22 12.56
N SER A 148 3.51 11.93 12.63
CA SER A 148 3.76 13.04 13.56
C SER A 148 3.83 14.37 12.81
N ASN A 149 3.72 15.49 13.52
CA ASN A 149 3.81 16.81 12.89
C ASN A 149 5.15 16.99 12.16
N GLY A 150 5.07 17.35 10.88
CA GLY A 150 6.20 17.47 9.98
C GLY A 150 6.52 16.21 9.17
N SER A 151 5.91 15.06 9.49
CA SER A 151 6.05 13.84 8.67
C SER A 151 5.57 14.09 7.23
N ILE A 152 6.27 13.53 6.27
CA ILE A 152 5.78 13.47 4.89
C ILE A 152 4.92 12.22 4.79
N VAL A 153 3.69 12.39 4.36
CA VAL A 153 2.70 11.31 4.24
C VAL A 153 2.17 11.21 2.82
N VAL A 154 1.76 10.01 2.45
CA VAL A 154 0.86 9.81 1.31
C VAL A 154 -0.53 9.55 1.86
N VAL A 155 -1.51 10.29 1.37
CA VAL A 155 -2.90 10.19 1.76
C VAL A 155 -3.79 10.01 0.53
N GLU A 156 -4.84 9.21 0.68
CA GLU A 156 -5.96 9.16 -0.27
C GLU A 156 -7.02 10.17 0.15
N THR A 157 -7.48 10.97 -0.79
CA THR A 157 -8.59 11.92 -0.62
C THR A 157 -9.83 11.44 -1.36
N GLU A 158 -10.98 12.10 -1.17
CA GLU A 158 -12.18 11.86 -1.96
C GLU A 158 -11.87 11.99 -3.45
N GLY A 159 -12.17 10.96 -4.24
CA GLY A 159 -11.84 10.88 -5.66
C GLY A 159 -10.67 9.95 -6.01
N TYR A 160 -10.15 9.19 -5.03
CA TYR A 160 -9.09 8.18 -5.23
C TYR A 160 -7.73 8.72 -5.70
N GLN A 161 -7.45 10.00 -5.48
CA GLN A 161 -6.15 10.57 -5.74
C GLN A 161 -5.25 10.41 -4.53
N ALA A 162 -4.13 9.72 -4.68
CA ALA A 162 -3.09 9.71 -3.67
C ALA A 162 -2.23 10.97 -3.82
N ILE A 163 -2.09 11.73 -2.75
CA ILE A 163 -1.26 12.93 -2.71
C ILE A 163 -0.21 12.83 -1.62
N MET A 164 0.96 13.41 -1.86
CA MET A 164 2.05 13.49 -0.89
C MET A 164 2.11 14.90 -0.30
N ARG A 165 2.10 15.01 1.03
CA ARG A 165 2.09 16.29 1.78
C ARG A 165 2.81 16.17 3.11
N ARG A 166 3.15 17.30 3.72
CA ARG A 166 3.53 17.38 5.13
C ARG A 166 2.30 17.36 6.01
N TRP A 167 2.34 16.51 7.03
CA TRP A 167 1.28 16.31 8.00
C TRP A 167 1.46 17.24 9.20
N TYR A 168 0.40 17.97 9.56
CA TYR A 168 0.34 18.75 10.79
C TYR A 168 -1.02 18.58 11.43
N LYS A 169 -1.07 17.87 12.57
CA LYS A 169 -2.29 17.62 13.31
C LYS A 169 -2.35 18.51 14.56
N GLY A 170 -3.36 19.35 14.61
CA GLY A 170 -3.75 20.13 15.80
C GLY A 170 -4.81 19.39 16.64
N SER A 171 -5.36 20.08 17.65
CA SER A 171 -6.39 19.50 18.52
C SER A 171 -7.75 19.31 17.82
N LYS A 172 -8.07 20.13 16.82
CA LYS A 172 -9.34 20.13 16.08
C LYS A 172 -9.15 20.34 14.57
N SER A 173 -7.93 20.22 14.07
CA SER A 173 -7.65 20.42 12.66
C SER A 173 -6.52 19.53 12.20
N LEU A 174 -6.57 19.15 10.94
CA LEU A 174 -5.48 18.52 10.21
C LEU A 174 -5.12 19.41 9.04
N MET A 175 -3.84 19.72 8.89
CA MET A 175 -3.30 20.44 7.74
C MET A 175 -2.37 19.51 6.96
N LEU A 176 -2.57 19.47 5.65
CA LEU A 176 -1.70 18.80 4.70
C LEU A 176 -1.06 19.87 3.82
N VAL A 177 0.21 20.15 4.08
CA VAL A 177 0.94 21.28 3.52
C VAL A 177 1.88 20.80 2.42
N SER A 178 1.94 21.54 1.30
CA SER A 178 2.93 21.31 0.26
C SER A 178 4.30 21.86 0.68
N ASP A 179 5.38 21.29 0.13
CA ASP A 179 6.74 21.78 0.29
C ASP A 179 7.40 21.86 -1.09
N SER A 180 6.97 22.88 -1.83
CA SER A 180 7.27 23.06 -3.25
C SER A 180 7.85 24.44 -3.55
N TYR A 181 8.55 24.55 -4.67
CA TYR A 181 8.93 25.84 -5.28
C TYR A 181 7.76 26.48 -6.02
N GLU A 182 6.72 25.71 -6.33
CA GLU A 182 5.48 26.16 -6.94
C GLU A 182 4.41 26.41 -5.87
N GLU A 183 3.41 27.21 -6.17
CA GLU A 183 2.28 27.46 -5.27
C GLU A 183 1.27 26.30 -5.39
N PHE A 184 1.00 25.65 -4.27
CA PHE A 184 -0.06 24.66 -4.10
C PHE A 184 -0.92 25.05 -2.92
N GLU A 185 -2.22 24.82 -3.02
CA GLU A 185 -3.13 25.03 -1.90
C GLU A 185 -2.87 24.01 -0.78
N ASP A 186 -2.81 24.53 0.45
CA ASP A 186 -2.79 23.70 1.64
C ASP A 186 -4.20 23.15 1.90
N LEU A 187 -4.28 21.86 2.23
CA LEU A 187 -5.55 21.22 2.55
C LEU A 187 -5.75 21.29 4.06
N ILE A 188 -6.79 22.00 4.48
CA ILE A 188 -7.13 22.18 5.89
C ILE A 188 -8.46 21.49 6.16
N PHE A 189 -8.45 20.58 7.10
CA PHE A 189 -9.61 19.82 7.54
C PHE A 189 -9.93 20.20 8.98
N THR A 190 -11.16 20.61 9.23
CA THR A 190 -11.67 20.93 10.56
C THR A 190 -12.78 19.92 10.86
N ASP A 191 -12.71 19.27 12.01
CA ASP A 191 -13.57 18.20 12.49
C ASP A 191 -13.28 16.78 11.96
N ASP A 192 -13.65 15.78 12.76
CA ASP A 192 -13.28 14.36 12.59
C ASP A 192 -13.97 13.63 11.42
N GLU A 193 -14.71 14.33 10.57
CA GLU A 193 -15.57 13.72 9.54
C GLU A 193 -14.94 13.65 8.14
N HIS A 194 -13.64 13.88 7.99
CA HIS A 194 -13.06 13.87 6.64
C HIS A 194 -12.52 12.49 6.25
N PRO A 195 -12.91 11.96 5.08
CA PRO A 195 -12.48 10.67 4.59
C PRO A 195 -11.04 10.73 4.04
N ILE A 196 -10.10 11.11 4.91
CA ILE A 196 -8.68 11.03 4.58
C ILE A 196 -8.15 9.70 5.09
N LYS A 197 -7.63 8.92 4.18
CA LYS A 197 -6.96 7.67 4.50
C LYS A 197 -5.46 7.85 4.34
N VAL A 198 -4.73 7.71 5.44
CA VAL A 198 -3.27 7.68 5.40
C VAL A 198 -2.82 6.37 4.78
N VAL A 199 -2.12 6.43 3.65
CA VAL A 199 -1.53 5.26 2.98
C VAL A 199 -0.26 4.85 3.68
N GLY A 200 0.54 5.84 4.13
CA GLY A 200 1.73 5.60 4.93
C GLY A 200 2.57 6.86 5.11
N VAL A 201 3.64 6.71 5.91
CA VAL A 201 4.64 7.75 6.17
C VAL A 201 5.86 7.49 5.30
N VAL A 202 6.37 8.51 4.64
CA VAL A 202 7.63 8.44 3.88
C VAL A 202 8.78 8.37 4.88
N VAL A 203 9.55 7.28 4.84
CA VAL A 203 10.68 7.02 5.76
C VAL A 203 12.04 7.14 5.09
N TRP A 204 12.07 7.11 3.77
CA TRP A 204 13.30 7.27 2.97
C TRP A 204 12.94 7.61 1.53
N TYR A 205 13.87 8.23 0.81
CA TYR A 205 13.73 8.44 -0.63
C TYR A 205 15.08 8.34 -1.34
N GLN A 206 15.02 8.07 -2.63
CA GLN A 206 16.15 8.12 -3.57
C GLN A 206 15.73 8.98 -4.76
N ALA A 207 16.52 9.99 -5.09
CA ALA A 207 16.32 10.77 -6.30
C ALA A 207 16.51 9.90 -7.55
N SER A 208 15.83 10.25 -8.65
CA SER A 208 16.06 9.60 -9.94
C SER A 208 17.53 9.76 -10.34
N ASN A 209 18.15 8.68 -10.83
CA ASN A 209 19.60 8.62 -11.06
C ASN A 209 20.07 9.41 -12.30
N GLU A 210 19.20 10.02 -13.06
CA GLU A 210 19.58 10.80 -14.24
C GLU A 210 19.72 12.27 -13.85
N MET A 211 20.95 12.66 -13.56
CA MET A 211 21.34 14.07 -13.62
C MET A 211 21.84 14.32 -15.05
N GLY A 212 20.94 14.89 -15.86
CA GLY A 212 21.25 15.36 -17.20
C GLY A 212 22.12 16.58 -17.23
#